data_19daf293e7b90b0c0d43803994711839
#
_entry.id   19daf293e7b90b0c0d43803994711839
#
_cell.length_a   1.000
_cell.length_b   1.000
_cell.length_c   1.000
_cell.angle_alpha   90.00
_cell.angle_beta   90.00
_cell.angle_gamma   90.00
#
_symmetry.space_group_name_H-M   'P 1'
#
loop_
_entity.id
_entity.type
_entity.pdbx_description
1 polymer ?
#
loop_
_entity_poly.entity_id
_entity_poly.type
_entity_poly.pdbx_seq_one_letter_code
_entity_poly.pdbx_strand_id
1 'polypeptide(L)'
;MAGMVADSGGAGPRPLVRMAQADPSVFPCVRTAPEAVDGVAGALLSGEHNCYHTCVGLEPARRSIAQHLSHDLPYELSPDDVYLTSGCAQAIEIICSVLARPGANILLPRPGYGFYEARAVFNGMEARYFDLLPGKDWEVDIDSVQANANKNTVAMVIVNSGNPCGNVYSYEHLAKVAETARKLGIFVITDEVYAHLTFGERKFVPMGVFGAVAPVFTLGSISKRWAVPGWRLGWIVTNDPNGVFQKTKVVDSIKSYLDISTDPPTFVLGAIPNLLQNTKDEFLNKTTKILRETADITWEKLKGINAITYPSKPEGSMFLMVKLDLSCLQDIKDDMNFCCRLAKEELVAILPGCTVGYKNWLLDHCLPL
;
A
#
# COMPACT_ATOMS: atom_id res chain seq x y z
N MET A 1 11.95 -3.39 15.52
CA MET A 1 12.26 -2.01 15.11
C MET A 1 12.04 -0.97 16.19
N ALA A 2 10.92 -0.95 16.90
CA ALA A 2 10.75 -0.05 18.05
C ALA A 2 11.92 -0.14 19.09
N GLY A 3 12.48 -1.32 19.31
CA GLY A 3 13.64 -1.52 20.18
C GLY A 3 14.98 -0.99 19.66
N MET A 4 15.17 -0.92 18.34
CA MET A 4 16.41 -0.38 17.73
C MET A 4 16.50 1.15 17.86
N VAL A 5 15.34 1.82 17.91
CA VAL A 5 15.24 3.28 18.03
C VAL A 5 15.21 3.72 19.50
N ALA A 6 14.72 2.87 20.42
CA ALA A 6 14.65 3.19 21.84
C ALA A 6 16.03 3.21 22.53
N ASP A 7 17.01 2.44 22.04
CA ASP A 7 18.37 2.36 22.61
C ASP A 7 19.31 3.50 22.12
N SER A 8 18.88 4.32 21.17
CA SER A 8 19.63 5.51 20.72
C SER A 8 19.42 6.73 21.64
N GLY A 9 19.26 6.51 22.93
CA GLY A 9 19.17 7.54 23.98
C GLY A 9 20.47 8.35 24.20
N GLY A 10 21.14 8.66 23.11
CA GLY A 10 22.24 9.60 23.09
C GLY A 10 21.71 11.03 23.13
N ALA A 11 21.89 11.70 24.27
CA ALA A 11 21.75 13.15 24.41
C ALA A 11 22.77 13.88 23.51
N GLY A 12 22.56 13.80 22.19
CA GLY A 12 23.31 14.56 21.19
C GLY A 12 22.52 15.80 20.75
N PRO A 13 23.17 16.85 20.28
CA PRO A 13 22.51 18.09 19.83
C PRO A 13 21.67 17.94 18.55
N ARG A 14 21.70 16.77 17.89
CA ARG A 14 20.96 16.51 16.64
C ARG A 14 19.81 15.52 16.88
N PRO A 15 18.58 15.79 16.37
CA PRO A 15 17.47 14.85 16.47
C PRO A 15 17.72 13.62 15.55
N LEU A 16 17.12 12.48 15.93
CA LEU A 16 17.10 11.28 15.09
C LEU A 16 16.26 11.53 13.83
N VAL A 17 16.87 11.34 12.67
CA VAL A 17 16.21 11.39 11.35
C VAL A 17 15.50 10.06 11.11
N ARG A 18 14.17 10.06 11.10
CA ARG A 18 13.34 8.86 10.99
C ARG A 18 12.86 8.62 9.57
N MET A 19 13.67 7.95 8.76
CA MET A 19 13.35 7.57 7.38
C MET A 19 12.82 6.12 7.26
N ALA A 20 12.61 5.46 8.40
CA ALA A 20 12.10 4.09 8.45
C ALA A 20 10.58 4.01 8.58
N GLN A 21 9.88 5.14 8.74
CA GLN A 21 8.45 5.16 9.06
C GLN A 21 7.63 5.79 7.92
N ALA A 22 6.75 4.99 7.31
CA ALA A 22 5.85 5.43 6.23
C ALA A 22 4.66 6.26 6.73
N ASP A 23 4.93 7.32 7.47
CA ASP A 23 3.91 8.24 7.97
C ASP A 23 4.13 9.64 7.40
N PRO A 24 3.32 10.07 6.40
CA PRO A 24 3.46 11.39 5.81
C PRO A 24 3.08 12.51 6.77
N SER A 25 2.25 12.25 7.78
CA SER A 25 1.71 13.26 8.69
C SER A 25 2.74 13.82 9.69
N VAL A 26 3.88 13.13 9.87
CA VAL A 26 4.97 13.60 10.74
C VAL A 26 5.78 14.73 10.11
N PHE A 27 5.65 14.98 8.80
CA PHE A 27 6.40 16.00 8.09
C PHE A 27 5.60 17.33 8.04
N PRO A 28 6.20 18.44 8.51
CA PRO A 28 5.49 19.73 8.56
C PRO A 28 4.99 20.26 7.22
N CYS A 29 5.62 19.85 6.11
CA CYS A 29 5.24 20.23 4.75
C CYS A 29 4.05 19.44 4.20
N VAL A 30 3.73 18.28 4.80
CA VAL A 30 2.60 17.41 4.42
C VAL A 30 1.51 17.56 5.48
N ARG A 31 0.57 18.46 5.23
CA ARG A 31 -0.60 18.68 6.10
C ARG A 31 -1.85 18.13 5.45
N THR A 32 -2.81 17.69 6.27
CA THR A 32 -4.13 17.29 5.81
C THR A 32 -4.85 18.44 5.11
N ALA A 33 -5.67 18.15 4.10
CA ALA A 33 -6.50 19.13 3.43
C ALA A 33 -7.48 19.79 4.41
N PRO A 34 -7.64 21.12 4.38
CA PRO A 34 -8.61 21.82 5.23
C PRO A 34 -10.01 21.25 5.08
N GLU A 35 -10.43 20.93 3.85
CA GLU A 35 -11.75 20.36 3.53
C GLU A 35 -11.99 19.02 4.24
N ALA A 36 -10.93 18.22 4.43
CA ALA A 36 -11.00 16.97 5.18
C ALA A 36 -11.23 17.23 6.69
N VAL A 37 -10.54 18.23 7.25
CA VAL A 37 -10.71 18.64 8.66
C VAL A 37 -12.11 19.19 8.89
N ASP A 38 -12.58 20.07 8.00
CA ASP A 38 -13.92 20.67 8.07
C ASP A 38 -15.01 19.59 7.95
N GLY A 39 -14.82 18.59 7.08
CA GLY A 39 -15.73 17.46 6.95
C GLY A 39 -15.88 16.66 8.25
N VAL A 40 -14.76 16.36 8.92
CA VAL A 40 -14.78 15.65 10.22
C VAL A 40 -15.39 16.52 11.31
N ALA A 41 -15.03 17.79 11.39
CA ALA A 41 -15.60 18.72 12.36
C ALA A 41 -17.12 18.87 12.17
N GLY A 42 -17.59 19.02 10.93
CA GLY A 42 -19.01 19.06 10.59
C GLY A 42 -19.75 17.77 11.00
N ALA A 43 -19.17 16.61 10.71
CA ALA A 43 -19.76 15.31 11.09
C ALA A 43 -19.88 15.16 12.62
N LEU A 44 -18.87 15.62 13.38
CA LEU A 44 -18.92 15.61 14.84
C LEU A 44 -19.96 16.57 15.39
N LEU A 45 -20.02 17.80 14.88
CA LEU A 45 -20.92 18.86 15.35
C LEU A 45 -22.39 18.57 15.01
N SER A 46 -22.68 17.84 13.93
CA SER A 46 -24.05 17.45 13.56
C SER A 46 -24.70 16.52 14.56
N GLY A 47 -23.91 15.69 15.27
CA GLY A 47 -24.42 14.63 16.13
C GLY A 47 -25.07 13.45 15.39
N GLU A 48 -25.21 13.50 14.07
CA GLU A 48 -25.88 12.47 13.26
C GLU A 48 -25.07 11.15 13.16
N HIS A 49 -23.78 11.23 13.47
CA HIS A 49 -22.84 10.10 13.36
C HIS A 49 -22.45 9.49 14.71
N ASN A 50 -23.32 9.62 15.73
CA ASN A 50 -23.07 9.05 17.07
C ASN A 50 -23.63 7.62 17.23
N CYS A 51 -24.36 7.10 16.25
CA CYS A 51 -24.98 5.78 16.30
C CYS A 51 -24.14 4.72 15.56
N TYR A 52 -24.44 3.46 15.82
CA TYR A 52 -23.95 2.36 15.00
C TYR A 52 -24.50 2.43 13.58
N HIS A 53 -23.75 1.96 12.61
CA HIS A 53 -24.15 1.84 11.21
C HIS A 53 -24.15 0.37 10.76
N THR A 54 -24.47 0.11 9.50
CA THR A 54 -24.38 -1.25 8.93
C THR A 54 -22.93 -1.72 8.90
N CYS A 55 -22.68 -3.00 9.09
CA CYS A 55 -21.35 -3.60 9.13
C CYS A 55 -20.46 -3.27 7.91
N VAL A 56 -21.06 -3.05 6.74
CA VAL A 56 -20.34 -2.68 5.51
C VAL A 56 -19.97 -1.20 5.43
N GLY A 57 -20.43 -0.38 6.38
CA GLY A 57 -20.19 1.06 6.46
C GLY A 57 -21.35 1.91 5.95
N LEU A 58 -21.28 3.22 6.22
CA LEU A 58 -22.30 4.20 5.81
C LEU A 58 -22.47 4.23 4.28
N GLU A 59 -23.72 4.14 3.83
CA GLU A 59 -24.04 4.13 2.40
C GLU A 59 -23.56 5.40 1.66
N PRO A 60 -23.72 6.63 2.18
CA PRO A 60 -23.18 7.82 1.52
C PRO A 60 -21.65 7.77 1.33
N ALA A 61 -20.91 7.24 2.30
CA ALA A 61 -19.47 7.07 2.18
C ALA A 61 -19.10 6.02 1.12
N ARG A 62 -19.78 4.86 1.11
CA ARG A 62 -19.58 3.82 0.11
C ARG A 62 -19.88 4.32 -1.30
N ARG A 63 -20.98 5.06 -1.48
CA ARG A 63 -21.37 5.70 -2.74
C ARG A 63 -20.31 6.68 -3.24
N SER A 64 -19.80 7.54 -2.37
CA SER A 64 -18.77 8.51 -2.73
C SER A 64 -17.46 7.84 -3.12
N ILE A 65 -17.06 6.76 -2.44
CA ILE A 65 -15.88 5.97 -2.82
C ILE A 65 -16.10 5.26 -4.15
N ALA A 66 -17.26 4.63 -4.35
CA ALA A 66 -17.60 3.99 -5.63
C ALA A 66 -17.52 4.99 -6.80
N GLN A 67 -18.15 6.15 -6.66
CA GLN A 67 -18.08 7.22 -7.67
C GLN A 67 -16.65 7.68 -7.93
N HIS A 68 -15.88 7.94 -6.86
CA HIS A 68 -14.49 8.38 -6.97
C HIS A 68 -13.61 7.40 -7.74
N LEU A 69 -13.73 6.11 -7.44
CA LEU A 69 -12.93 5.07 -8.09
C LEU A 69 -13.41 4.75 -9.52
N SER A 70 -14.69 4.90 -9.79
CA SER A 70 -15.26 4.67 -11.14
C SER A 70 -14.68 5.59 -12.20
N HIS A 71 -14.16 6.78 -11.84
CA HIS A 71 -13.55 7.70 -12.82
C HIS A 71 -12.38 7.08 -13.59
N ASP A 72 -11.66 6.12 -12.97
CA ASP A 72 -10.50 5.48 -13.56
C ASP A 72 -10.83 4.07 -14.10
N LEU A 73 -12.10 3.66 -14.05
CA LEU A 73 -12.55 2.33 -14.48
C LEU A 73 -13.38 2.41 -15.77
N PRO A 74 -13.41 1.35 -16.60
CA PRO A 74 -14.26 1.29 -17.78
C PRO A 74 -15.73 0.94 -17.48
N TYR A 75 -16.12 0.91 -16.20
CA TYR A 75 -17.47 0.60 -15.70
C TYR A 75 -17.72 1.33 -14.38
N GLU A 76 -18.99 1.47 -14.03
CA GLU A 76 -19.42 2.08 -12.77
C GLU A 76 -19.44 1.03 -11.64
N LEU A 77 -18.88 1.40 -10.50
CA LEU A 77 -19.00 0.65 -9.25
C LEU A 77 -20.32 0.99 -8.54
N SER A 78 -20.95 -0.03 -7.99
CA SER A 78 -22.05 0.14 -7.06
C SER A 78 -21.52 0.43 -5.65
N PRO A 79 -22.26 1.17 -4.80
CA PRO A 79 -21.98 1.21 -3.37
C PRO A 79 -21.90 -0.19 -2.72
N ASP A 80 -22.56 -1.18 -3.30
CA ASP A 80 -22.53 -2.57 -2.81
C ASP A 80 -21.26 -3.34 -3.16
N ASP A 81 -20.41 -2.77 -4.01
CA ASP A 81 -19.07 -3.28 -4.28
C ASP A 81 -18.03 -2.76 -3.27
N VAL A 82 -18.41 -1.84 -2.37
CA VAL A 82 -17.49 -1.15 -1.45
C VAL A 82 -17.79 -1.55 0.00
N TYR A 83 -16.77 -1.99 0.72
CA TYR A 83 -16.81 -2.41 2.13
C TYR A 83 -15.81 -1.57 2.93
N LEU A 84 -16.29 -0.81 3.93
CA LEU A 84 -15.45 0.09 4.71
C LEU A 84 -14.76 -0.66 5.85
N THR A 85 -13.50 -0.28 6.09
CA THR A 85 -12.62 -0.97 7.04
C THR A 85 -11.84 0.02 7.90
N SER A 86 -11.38 -0.42 9.09
CA SER A 86 -10.51 0.37 9.97
C SER A 86 -9.09 0.50 9.40
N GLY A 87 -8.98 1.17 8.26
CA GLY A 87 -7.79 1.31 7.44
C GLY A 87 -7.51 0.07 6.59
N CYS A 88 -6.57 0.20 5.63
CA CYS A 88 -6.20 -0.89 4.74
C CYS A 88 -5.65 -2.13 5.48
N ALA A 89 -5.10 -1.97 6.68
CA ALA A 89 -4.63 -3.10 7.50
C ALA A 89 -5.77 -4.08 7.83
N GLN A 90 -6.96 -3.59 8.18
CA GLN A 90 -8.12 -4.46 8.38
C GLN A 90 -8.64 -5.04 7.06
N ALA A 91 -8.57 -4.28 5.96
CA ALA A 91 -8.91 -4.82 4.64
C ALA A 91 -8.05 -6.04 4.28
N ILE A 92 -6.73 -5.96 4.50
CA ILE A 92 -5.80 -7.08 4.32
C ILE A 92 -6.18 -8.26 5.22
N GLU A 93 -6.46 -7.99 6.50
CA GLU A 93 -6.87 -9.01 7.47
C GLU A 93 -8.14 -9.75 7.02
N ILE A 94 -9.17 -9.01 6.61
CA ILE A 94 -10.43 -9.58 6.13
C ILE A 94 -10.19 -10.47 4.92
N ILE A 95 -9.49 -9.97 3.89
CA ILE A 95 -9.27 -10.73 2.66
C ILE A 95 -8.43 -12.00 2.94
N CYS A 96 -7.38 -11.91 3.75
CA CYS A 96 -6.61 -13.09 4.15
C CYS A 96 -7.50 -14.11 4.91
N SER A 97 -8.39 -13.63 5.79
CA SER A 97 -9.26 -14.51 6.58
C SER A 97 -10.33 -15.19 5.74
N VAL A 98 -11.00 -14.46 4.84
CA VAL A 98 -12.08 -15.03 4.01
C VAL A 98 -11.58 -15.96 2.90
N LEU A 99 -10.32 -15.81 2.48
CA LEU A 99 -9.70 -16.70 1.50
C LEU A 99 -9.00 -17.91 2.15
N ALA A 100 -8.82 -17.90 3.47
CA ALA A 100 -8.16 -18.97 4.18
C ALA A 100 -8.99 -20.26 4.15
N ARG A 101 -8.30 -21.36 3.85
CA ARG A 101 -8.83 -22.75 3.94
C ARG A 101 -7.67 -23.71 4.14
N PRO A 102 -7.91 -24.92 4.64
CA PRO A 102 -6.84 -25.92 4.84
C PRO A 102 -6.01 -26.12 3.57
N GLY A 103 -4.70 -25.94 3.68
CA GLY A 103 -3.74 -26.13 2.59
C GLY A 103 -3.71 -25.01 1.55
N ALA A 104 -4.48 -23.91 1.73
CA ALA A 104 -4.43 -22.74 0.85
C ALA A 104 -3.07 -22.04 0.91
N ASN A 105 -2.67 -21.45 -0.21
CA ASN A 105 -1.52 -20.55 -0.27
C ASN A 105 -1.86 -19.27 -1.04
N ILE A 106 -1.08 -18.23 -0.76
CA ILE A 106 -1.17 -16.93 -1.38
C ILE A 106 0.19 -16.54 -1.97
N LEU A 107 0.19 -15.95 -3.16
CA LEU A 107 1.39 -15.46 -3.81
C LEU A 107 1.65 -14.01 -3.42
N LEU A 108 2.82 -13.73 -2.87
CA LEU A 108 3.24 -12.43 -2.37
C LEU A 108 4.45 -11.90 -3.16
N PRO A 109 4.54 -10.59 -3.43
CA PRO A 109 5.70 -10.02 -4.10
C PRO A 109 6.92 -10.02 -3.18
N ARG A 110 8.10 -10.21 -3.78
CA ARG A 110 9.39 -10.05 -3.13
C ARG A 110 10.27 -9.11 -3.98
N PRO A 111 10.66 -7.93 -3.44
CA PRO A 111 10.36 -7.43 -2.11
C PRO A 111 8.89 -7.04 -1.94
N GLY A 112 8.38 -7.01 -0.71
CA GLY A 112 6.98 -6.75 -0.46
C GLY A 112 6.67 -6.29 0.96
N TYR A 113 5.42 -5.87 1.17
CA TYR A 113 4.93 -5.44 2.46
C TYR A 113 4.61 -6.64 3.35
N GLY A 114 5.43 -6.85 4.38
CA GLY A 114 5.39 -8.05 5.24
C GLY A 114 4.07 -8.27 6.02
N PHE A 115 3.16 -7.30 6.02
CA PHE A 115 1.87 -7.46 6.69
C PHE A 115 0.98 -8.51 6.02
N TYR A 116 1.08 -8.67 4.69
CA TYR A 116 0.37 -9.73 3.96
C TYR A 116 0.84 -11.12 4.39
N GLU A 117 2.16 -11.32 4.50
CA GLU A 117 2.74 -12.57 4.99
C GLU A 117 2.26 -12.89 6.41
N ALA A 118 2.37 -11.89 7.32
CA ALA A 118 1.97 -12.06 8.71
C ALA A 118 0.50 -12.46 8.83
N ARG A 119 -0.40 -11.86 8.06
CA ARG A 119 -1.83 -12.17 8.07
C ARG A 119 -2.14 -13.51 7.39
N ALA A 120 -1.47 -13.85 6.31
CA ALA A 120 -1.62 -15.16 5.66
C ALA A 120 -1.23 -16.29 6.62
N VAL A 121 -0.05 -16.20 7.23
CA VAL A 121 0.47 -17.20 8.16
C VAL A 121 -0.41 -17.30 9.43
N PHE A 122 -0.86 -16.15 9.97
CA PHE A 122 -1.79 -16.13 11.12
C PHE A 122 -3.09 -16.89 10.83
N ASN A 123 -3.57 -16.85 9.59
CA ASN A 123 -4.77 -17.57 9.14
C ASN A 123 -4.47 -19.00 8.65
N GLY A 124 -3.26 -19.52 8.85
CA GLY A 124 -2.88 -20.88 8.46
C GLY A 124 -2.68 -21.08 6.96
N MET A 125 -2.55 -20.02 6.19
CA MET A 125 -2.16 -20.09 4.77
C MET A 125 -0.65 -20.13 4.60
N GLU A 126 -0.17 -20.85 3.60
CA GLU A 126 1.22 -20.81 3.17
C GLU A 126 1.47 -19.53 2.35
N ALA A 127 2.45 -18.71 2.75
CA ALA A 127 2.94 -17.62 1.94
C ALA A 127 3.99 -18.15 0.93
N ARG A 128 3.75 -17.91 -0.35
CA ARG A 128 4.67 -18.20 -1.45
C ARG A 128 5.06 -16.92 -2.15
N TYR A 129 6.28 -16.85 -2.65
CA TYR A 129 6.81 -15.61 -3.17
C TYR A 129 7.07 -15.69 -4.67
N PHE A 130 6.75 -14.60 -5.35
CA PHE A 130 7.24 -14.31 -6.69
C PHE A 130 8.14 -13.09 -6.65
N ASP A 131 9.08 -13.00 -7.59
CA ASP A 131 10.06 -11.93 -7.60
C ASP A 131 9.54 -10.70 -8.39
N LEU A 132 9.96 -9.53 -7.94
CA LEU A 132 9.93 -8.31 -8.74
C LEU A 132 11.30 -8.13 -9.39
N LEU A 133 11.35 -7.64 -10.63
CA LEU A 133 12.56 -7.57 -11.44
C LEU A 133 13.20 -6.18 -11.36
N PRO A 134 14.26 -5.97 -10.54
CA PRO A 134 14.90 -4.66 -10.41
C PRO A 134 15.35 -4.06 -11.75
N GLY A 135 15.91 -4.89 -12.64
CA GLY A 135 16.37 -4.48 -13.97
C GLY A 135 15.26 -4.21 -15.00
N LYS A 136 13.98 -4.36 -14.61
CA LYS A 136 12.79 -4.07 -15.41
C LYS A 136 11.81 -3.20 -14.62
N ASP A 137 12.30 -2.17 -13.98
CA ASP A 137 11.48 -1.23 -13.18
C ASP A 137 10.58 -1.91 -12.16
N TRP A 138 11.05 -2.98 -11.55
CA TRP A 138 10.33 -3.77 -10.56
C TRP A 138 9.01 -4.38 -11.08
N GLU A 139 8.94 -4.69 -12.36
CA GLU A 139 7.84 -5.47 -12.92
C GLU A 139 7.74 -6.84 -12.23
N VAL A 140 6.51 -7.36 -12.16
CA VAL A 140 6.25 -8.72 -11.68
C VAL A 140 6.92 -9.73 -12.61
N ASP A 141 7.71 -10.63 -12.07
CA ASP A 141 8.22 -11.78 -12.80
C ASP A 141 7.10 -12.81 -13.01
N ILE A 142 6.48 -12.77 -14.18
CA ILE A 142 5.35 -13.65 -14.53
C ILE A 142 5.73 -15.13 -14.49
N ASP A 143 6.96 -15.46 -14.87
CA ASP A 143 7.44 -16.86 -14.84
C ASP A 143 7.58 -17.34 -13.39
N SER A 144 8.06 -16.45 -12.50
CA SER A 144 8.12 -16.72 -11.07
C SER A 144 6.72 -16.92 -10.46
N VAL A 145 5.72 -16.11 -10.86
CA VAL A 145 4.32 -16.30 -10.44
C VAL A 145 3.82 -17.69 -10.82
N GLN A 146 4.01 -18.09 -12.08
CA GLN A 146 3.56 -19.37 -12.60
C GLN A 146 4.28 -20.56 -11.92
N ALA A 147 5.58 -20.44 -11.68
CA ALA A 147 6.39 -21.48 -11.05
C ALA A 147 6.00 -21.72 -9.57
N ASN A 148 5.55 -20.67 -8.86
CA ASN A 148 5.19 -20.77 -7.44
C ASN A 148 3.69 -21.01 -7.19
N ALA A 149 2.85 -20.92 -8.22
CA ALA A 149 1.44 -21.24 -8.15
C ALA A 149 1.18 -22.74 -8.15
N ASN A 150 0.11 -23.15 -7.49
CA ASN A 150 -0.40 -24.53 -7.59
C ASN A 150 -1.94 -24.55 -7.42
N LYS A 151 -2.55 -25.74 -7.43
CA LYS A 151 -4.01 -25.92 -7.30
C LYS A 151 -4.63 -25.36 -6.01
N ASN A 152 -3.82 -25.09 -5.00
CA ASN A 152 -4.26 -24.54 -3.71
C ASN A 152 -4.00 -23.03 -3.60
N THR A 153 -3.42 -22.42 -4.62
CA THR A 153 -3.22 -20.97 -4.67
C THR A 153 -4.57 -20.27 -4.81
N VAL A 154 -4.87 -19.33 -3.90
CA VAL A 154 -6.15 -18.63 -3.88
C VAL A 154 -6.08 -17.24 -4.49
N ALA A 155 -4.97 -16.57 -4.32
CA ALA A 155 -4.77 -15.20 -4.83
C ALA A 155 -3.29 -14.86 -5.03
N MET A 156 -3.04 -13.81 -5.80
CA MET A 156 -1.77 -13.10 -5.83
C MET A 156 -1.95 -11.66 -5.38
N VAL A 157 -0.94 -11.11 -4.72
CA VAL A 157 -0.93 -9.71 -4.24
C VAL A 157 -0.02 -8.88 -5.12
N ILE A 158 -0.48 -7.71 -5.56
CA ILE A 158 0.35 -6.66 -6.14
C ILE A 158 0.16 -5.36 -5.36
N VAL A 159 1.14 -4.48 -5.39
CA VAL A 159 1.06 -3.14 -4.77
C VAL A 159 1.32 -2.09 -5.85
N ASN A 160 0.35 -1.23 -6.11
CA ASN A 160 0.41 -0.22 -7.18
C ASN A 160 -0.12 1.15 -6.67
N SER A 161 0.69 2.18 -6.55
CA SER A 161 2.14 2.27 -6.78
C SER A 161 2.94 1.51 -5.73
N GLY A 162 4.12 1.03 -6.09
CA GLY A 162 4.88 0.02 -5.37
C GLY A 162 5.37 0.41 -3.97
N ASN A 163 5.13 -0.45 -3.02
CA ASN A 163 5.77 -0.48 -1.71
C ASN A 163 6.47 -1.85 -1.58
N PRO A 164 7.82 -1.91 -1.52
CA PRO A 164 8.76 -0.82 -1.21
C PRO A 164 9.47 -0.19 -2.43
N CYS A 165 9.11 -0.53 -3.67
CA CYS A 165 9.97 -0.29 -4.83
C CYS A 165 9.81 1.10 -5.48
N GLY A 166 8.73 1.84 -5.18
CA GLY A 166 8.47 3.14 -5.79
C GLY A 166 8.07 3.08 -7.28
N ASN A 167 7.82 1.89 -7.81
CA ASN A 167 7.45 1.67 -9.20
C ASN A 167 5.98 1.96 -9.46
N VAL A 168 5.64 2.19 -10.73
CA VAL A 168 4.27 2.29 -11.25
C VAL A 168 4.15 1.32 -12.41
N TYR A 169 3.17 0.41 -12.35
CA TYR A 169 2.98 -0.58 -13.42
C TYR A 169 2.33 0.04 -14.65
N SER A 170 2.79 -0.36 -15.85
CA SER A 170 2.14 0.02 -17.10
C SER A 170 0.84 -0.76 -17.32
N TYR A 171 -0.03 -0.23 -18.18
CA TYR A 171 -1.27 -0.91 -18.60
C TYR A 171 -0.98 -2.30 -19.17
N GLU A 172 0.03 -2.40 -20.04
CA GLU A 172 0.43 -3.65 -20.70
C GLU A 172 0.94 -4.68 -19.70
N HIS A 173 1.65 -4.23 -18.66
CA HIS A 173 2.13 -5.13 -17.61
C HIS A 173 0.98 -5.63 -16.71
N LEU A 174 0.08 -4.73 -16.30
CA LEU A 174 -1.11 -5.13 -15.54
C LEU A 174 -2.03 -6.07 -16.31
N ALA A 175 -2.15 -5.89 -17.63
CA ALA A 175 -2.86 -6.83 -18.49
C ALA A 175 -2.25 -8.24 -18.46
N LYS A 176 -0.90 -8.36 -18.46
CA LYS A 176 -0.21 -9.65 -18.31
C LYS A 176 -0.46 -10.28 -16.95
N VAL A 177 -0.46 -9.47 -15.88
CA VAL A 177 -0.78 -9.94 -14.51
C VAL A 177 -2.21 -10.48 -14.47
N ALA A 178 -3.20 -9.75 -15.00
CA ALA A 178 -4.60 -10.18 -15.04
C ALA A 178 -4.78 -11.49 -15.82
N GLU A 179 -4.17 -11.59 -17.01
CA GLU A 179 -4.24 -12.77 -17.84
C GLU A 179 -3.56 -13.98 -17.16
N THR A 180 -2.50 -13.76 -16.43
CA THR A 180 -1.83 -14.81 -15.64
C THR A 180 -2.72 -15.29 -14.51
N ALA A 181 -3.35 -14.38 -13.75
CA ALA A 181 -4.29 -14.74 -12.70
C ALA A 181 -5.51 -15.51 -13.27
N ARG A 182 -6.05 -15.08 -14.42
CA ARG A 182 -7.12 -15.78 -15.13
C ARG A 182 -6.72 -17.21 -15.50
N LYS A 183 -5.53 -17.41 -16.08
CA LYS A 183 -5.03 -18.75 -16.47
C LYS A 183 -4.84 -19.67 -15.27
N LEU A 184 -4.40 -19.11 -14.13
CA LEU A 184 -4.21 -19.85 -12.88
C LEU A 184 -5.51 -20.07 -12.11
N GLY A 185 -6.60 -19.39 -12.49
CA GLY A 185 -7.88 -19.45 -11.79
C GLY A 185 -7.83 -18.86 -10.37
N ILE A 186 -7.02 -17.82 -10.15
CA ILE A 186 -6.82 -17.17 -8.85
C ILE A 186 -7.30 -15.72 -8.87
N PHE A 187 -7.58 -15.18 -7.68
CA PHE A 187 -7.91 -13.76 -7.51
C PHE A 187 -6.67 -12.87 -7.56
N VAL A 188 -6.87 -11.59 -7.92
CA VAL A 188 -5.85 -10.56 -7.72
C VAL A 188 -6.26 -9.69 -6.54
N ILE A 189 -5.34 -9.48 -5.60
CA ILE A 189 -5.46 -8.48 -4.54
C ILE A 189 -4.51 -7.36 -4.91
N THR A 190 -5.05 -6.16 -5.15
CA THR A 190 -4.24 -4.97 -5.43
C THR A 190 -4.31 -4.00 -4.26
N ASP A 191 -3.15 -3.70 -3.68
CA ASP A 191 -3.01 -2.65 -2.67
C ASP A 191 -2.74 -1.32 -3.38
N GLU A 192 -3.74 -0.45 -3.39
CA GLU A 192 -3.71 0.84 -4.07
C GLU A 192 -3.74 2.03 -3.09
N VAL A 193 -3.21 1.85 -1.87
CA VAL A 193 -3.14 2.93 -0.87
C VAL A 193 -2.29 4.11 -1.34
N TYR A 194 -1.41 3.91 -2.32
CA TYR A 194 -0.59 4.94 -2.97
C TYR A 194 -1.10 5.33 -4.35
N ALA A 195 -2.33 4.95 -4.71
CA ALA A 195 -2.97 5.38 -5.95
C ALA A 195 -2.87 6.89 -6.14
N HIS A 196 -2.55 7.33 -7.34
CA HIS A 196 -2.35 8.74 -7.72
C HIS A 196 -1.20 9.49 -7.00
N LEU A 197 -0.44 8.86 -6.13
CA LEU A 197 0.84 9.39 -5.66
C LEU A 197 1.95 9.02 -6.66
N THR A 198 1.72 9.34 -7.92
CA THR A 198 2.63 9.11 -9.05
C THR A 198 3.21 10.42 -9.53
N PHE A 199 4.51 10.45 -9.76
CA PHE A 199 5.25 11.67 -10.09
C PHE A 199 6.27 11.46 -11.22
N GLY A 200 6.41 10.24 -11.73
CA GLY A 200 7.20 9.89 -12.92
C GLY A 200 6.47 10.14 -14.24
N GLU A 201 6.89 9.42 -15.28
CA GLU A 201 6.27 9.50 -16.61
C GLU A 201 5.03 8.60 -16.73
N ARG A 202 5.02 7.49 -15.97
CA ARG A 202 3.91 6.53 -16.00
C ARG A 202 2.71 7.05 -15.21
N LYS A 203 1.55 7.01 -15.85
CA LYS A 203 0.28 7.29 -15.17
C LYS A 203 -0.16 6.09 -14.36
N PHE A 204 -0.82 6.34 -13.23
CA PHE A 204 -1.46 5.30 -12.45
C PHE A 204 -2.59 4.65 -13.28
N VAL A 205 -2.62 3.33 -13.28
CA VAL A 205 -3.70 2.51 -13.85
C VAL A 205 -4.19 1.58 -12.73
N PRO A 206 -5.46 1.66 -12.31
CA PRO A 206 -5.98 0.74 -11.30
C PRO A 206 -6.09 -0.68 -11.86
N MET A 207 -5.77 -1.67 -11.05
CA MET A 207 -5.92 -3.07 -11.45
C MET A 207 -7.37 -3.46 -11.74
N GLY A 208 -8.32 -2.75 -11.15
CA GLY A 208 -9.76 -2.91 -11.39
C GLY A 208 -10.18 -2.79 -12.86
N VAL A 209 -9.39 -2.07 -13.71
CA VAL A 209 -9.60 -2.02 -15.17
C VAL A 209 -9.69 -3.42 -15.79
N PHE A 210 -9.00 -4.38 -15.19
CA PHE A 210 -8.96 -5.77 -15.66
C PHE A 210 -9.92 -6.70 -14.91
N GLY A 211 -10.89 -6.17 -14.16
CA GLY A 211 -11.87 -6.95 -13.41
C GLY A 211 -12.70 -7.93 -14.25
N ALA A 212 -12.92 -7.62 -15.54
CA ALA A 212 -13.56 -8.53 -16.48
C ALA A 212 -12.64 -9.69 -16.94
N VAL A 213 -11.31 -9.57 -16.78
CA VAL A 213 -10.34 -10.61 -17.13
C VAL A 213 -10.13 -11.56 -15.97
N ALA A 214 -9.89 -11.02 -14.78
CA ALA A 214 -9.76 -11.76 -13.53
C ALA A 214 -10.40 -10.94 -12.40
N PRO A 215 -11.10 -11.56 -11.42
CA PRO A 215 -11.69 -10.84 -10.30
C PRO A 215 -10.61 -10.17 -9.44
N VAL A 216 -10.82 -8.89 -9.12
CA VAL A 216 -9.84 -8.06 -8.42
C VAL A 216 -10.43 -7.52 -7.11
N PHE A 217 -9.74 -7.75 -5.99
CA PHE A 217 -9.95 -6.99 -4.76
C PHE A 217 -9.05 -5.77 -4.79
N THR A 218 -9.63 -4.57 -4.85
CA THR A 218 -8.88 -3.32 -4.66
C THR A 218 -8.96 -2.89 -3.21
N LEU A 219 -7.80 -2.78 -2.57
CA LEU A 219 -7.65 -2.28 -1.21
C LEU A 219 -7.13 -0.85 -1.25
N GLY A 220 -7.77 0.03 -0.51
CA GLY A 220 -7.41 1.44 -0.48
C GLY A 220 -7.64 2.08 0.88
N SER A 221 -7.21 3.34 1.02
CA SER A 221 -7.45 4.13 2.22
C SER A 221 -7.22 5.62 1.99
N ILE A 222 -7.72 6.44 2.92
CA ILE A 222 -7.40 7.88 2.96
C ILE A 222 -6.04 8.17 3.60
N SER A 223 -5.37 7.17 4.19
CA SER A 223 -4.19 7.33 5.05
C SER A 223 -3.03 8.07 4.39
N LYS A 224 -2.76 7.80 3.11
CA LYS A 224 -1.57 8.30 2.43
C LYS A 224 -1.86 9.53 1.58
N ARG A 225 -2.83 9.46 0.68
CA ARG A 225 -3.17 10.56 -0.23
C ARG A 225 -3.64 11.81 0.51
N TRP A 226 -4.39 11.64 1.62
CA TRP A 226 -4.89 12.77 2.44
C TRP A 226 -4.07 13.02 3.71
N ALA A 227 -2.96 12.29 3.91
CA ALA A 227 -2.06 12.42 5.06
C ALA A 227 -2.75 12.27 6.42
N VAL A 228 -3.68 11.31 6.54
CA VAL A 228 -4.47 11.05 7.76
C VAL A 228 -4.41 9.58 8.20
N PRO A 229 -3.22 8.98 8.39
CA PRO A 229 -3.14 7.57 8.76
C PRO A 229 -3.79 7.26 10.11
N GLY A 230 -3.88 8.26 11.01
CA GLY A 230 -4.51 8.13 12.31
C GLY A 230 -6.04 8.09 12.28
N TRP A 231 -6.69 8.44 11.15
CA TRP A 231 -8.17 8.42 11.06
C TRP A 231 -8.75 7.03 10.85
N ARG A 232 -7.91 6.07 10.56
CA ARG A 232 -8.26 4.65 10.44
C ARG A 232 -9.43 4.36 9.51
N LEU A 233 -9.40 4.87 8.28
CA LEU A 233 -10.36 4.54 7.25
C LEU A 233 -9.69 3.97 6.01
N GLY A 234 -10.20 2.82 5.58
CA GLY A 234 -9.87 2.12 4.34
C GLY A 234 -11.09 1.43 3.75
N TRP A 235 -10.86 0.69 2.69
CA TRP A 235 -11.92 -0.05 2.01
C TRP A 235 -11.40 -1.27 1.27
N ILE A 236 -12.32 -2.20 1.03
CA ILE A 236 -12.22 -3.27 0.05
C ILE A 236 -13.21 -2.94 -1.07
N VAL A 237 -12.79 -3.07 -2.32
CA VAL A 237 -13.67 -2.97 -3.50
C VAL A 237 -13.60 -4.27 -4.29
N THR A 238 -14.77 -4.78 -4.66
CA THR A 238 -14.90 -5.96 -5.51
C THR A 238 -15.05 -5.54 -6.97
N ASN A 239 -13.95 -5.61 -7.74
CA ASN A 239 -13.95 -5.33 -9.18
C ASN A 239 -14.18 -6.64 -9.93
N ASP A 240 -15.44 -6.98 -10.19
CA ASP A 240 -15.84 -8.26 -10.78
C ASP A 240 -17.13 -8.15 -11.59
N PRO A 241 -17.09 -7.56 -12.80
CA PRO A 241 -18.27 -7.45 -13.65
C PRO A 241 -18.91 -8.80 -14.02
N ASN A 242 -18.19 -9.91 -13.87
CA ASN A 242 -18.66 -11.26 -14.16
C ASN A 242 -19.38 -11.95 -12.98
N GLY A 243 -19.37 -11.33 -11.80
CA GLY A 243 -20.04 -11.83 -10.61
C GLY A 243 -19.44 -13.11 -10.01
N VAL A 244 -18.12 -13.30 -10.16
CA VAL A 244 -17.41 -14.48 -9.62
C VAL A 244 -17.39 -14.45 -8.08
N PHE A 245 -17.18 -13.28 -7.47
CA PHE A 245 -17.19 -13.15 -6.01
C PHE A 245 -18.55 -13.47 -5.39
N GLN A 246 -19.65 -13.13 -6.08
CA GLN A 246 -20.99 -13.53 -5.66
C GLN A 246 -21.20 -15.04 -5.78
N LYS A 247 -20.83 -15.61 -6.95
CA LYS A 247 -20.96 -17.06 -7.22
C LYS A 247 -20.14 -17.92 -6.24
N THR A 248 -18.98 -17.43 -5.83
CA THR A 248 -18.10 -18.12 -4.88
C THR A 248 -18.41 -17.80 -3.41
N LYS A 249 -19.42 -16.97 -3.13
CA LYS A 249 -19.83 -16.53 -1.78
C LYS A 249 -18.75 -15.76 -1.01
N VAL A 250 -17.76 -15.25 -1.68
CA VAL A 250 -16.70 -14.46 -1.04
C VAL A 250 -17.27 -13.15 -0.49
N VAL A 251 -18.22 -12.52 -1.20
CA VAL A 251 -18.93 -11.33 -0.73
C VAL A 251 -19.69 -11.61 0.58
N ASP A 252 -20.39 -12.75 0.68
CA ASP A 252 -21.09 -13.14 1.90
C ASP A 252 -20.10 -13.34 3.06
N SER A 253 -18.94 -13.92 2.79
CA SER A 253 -17.89 -14.12 3.78
C SER A 253 -17.30 -12.79 4.28
N ILE A 254 -17.09 -11.80 3.38
CA ILE A 254 -16.65 -10.45 3.76
C ILE A 254 -17.68 -9.80 4.69
N LYS A 255 -18.98 -9.84 4.33
CA LYS A 255 -20.07 -9.29 5.14
C LYS A 255 -20.13 -9.95 6.51
N SER A 256 -20.06 -11.29 6.56
CA SER A 256 -20.07 -12.05 7.81
C SER A 256 -18.87 -11.74 8.70
N TYR A 257 -17.69 -11.48 8.11
CA TYR A 257 -16.52 -11.05 8.88
C TYR A 257 -16.71 -9.64 9.45
N LEU A 258 -17.25 -8.73 8.67
CA LEU A 258 -17.53 -7.36 9.12
C LEU A 258 -18.58 -7.33 10.24
N ASP A 259 -19.59 -8.20 10.22
CA ASP A 259 -20.61 -8.30 11.28
C ASP A 259 -20.04 -8.62 12.68
N ILE A 260 -18.88 -9.27 12.75
CA ILE A 260 -18.20 -9.65 14.01
C ILE A 260 -16.91 -8.85 14.26
N SER A 261 -16.63 -7.86 13.45
CA SER A 261 -15.39 -7.08 13.48
C SER A 261 -15.62 -5.66 14.02
N THR A 262 -14.53 -4.93 14.23
CA THR A 262 -14.58 -3.53 14.68
C THR A 262 -14.74 -2.60 13.49
N ASP A 263 -15.72 -1.69 13.56
CA ASP A 263 -16.02 -0.70 12.54
C ASP A 263 -15.06 0.51 12.59
N PRO A 264 -14.88 1.22 11.46
CA PRO A 264 -14.25 2.53 11.47
C PRO A 264 -15.11 3.54 12.26
N PRO A 265 -14.50 4.62 12.80
CA PRO A 265 -15.26 5.66 13.51
C PRO A 265 -16.33 6.31 12.62
N THR A 266 -17.58 6.29 13.04
CA THR A 266 -18.74 6.69 12.21
C THR A 266 -18.65 8.15 11.73
N PHE A 267 -18.15 9.05 12.58
CA PHE A 267 -17.95 10.46 12.19
C PHE A 267 -16.89 10.63 11.09
N VAL A 268 -15.88 9.75 11.01
CA VAL A 268 -14.93 9.73 9.90
C VAL A 268 -15.64 9.27 8.62
N LEU A 269 -16.50 8.25 8.71
CA LEU A 269 -17.33 7.81 7.58
C LEU A 269 -18.23 8.93 7.08
N GLY A 270 -18.85 9.68 8.00
CA GLY A 270 -19.69 10.85 7.67
C GLY A 270 -18.96 11.96 6.92
N ALA A 271 -17.66 12.09 7.13
CA ALA A 271 -16.83 13.08 6.46
C ALA A 271 -16.41 12.71 5.02
N ILE A 272 -16.52 11.44 4.61
CA ILE A 272 -15.99 10.96 3.33
C ILE A 272 -16.61 11.64 2.11
N PRO A 273 -17.93 11.87 2.02
CA PRO A 273 -18.50 12.59 0.88
C PRO A 273 -17.87 13.98 0.70
N ASN A 274 -17.72 14.73 1.80
CA ASN A 274 -17.09 16.04 1.76
C ASN A 274 -15.61 15.94 1.35
N LEU A 275 -14.86 15.03 1.95
CA LEU A 275 -13.45 14.84 1.68
C LEU A 275 -13.21 14.52 0.19
N LEU A 276 -13.93 13.57 -0.39
CA LEU A 276 -13.71 13.15 -1.77
C LEU A 276 -14.17 14.19 -2.80
N GLN A 277 -15.26 14.92 -2.51
CA GLN A 277 -15.83 15.89 -3.43
C GLN A 277 -15.14 17.26 -3.39
N ASN A 278 -14.64 17.66 -2.23
CA ASN A 278 -14.17 19.04 -1.99
C ASN A 278 -12.65 19.16 -1.85
N THR A 279 -11.90 18.07 -1.73
CA THR A 279 -10.43 18.15 -1.75
C THR A 279 -9.96 18.70 -3.08
N LYS A 280 -9.24 19.82 -3.03
CA LYS A 280 -8.77 20.53 -4.22
C LYS A 280 -7.56 19.83 -4.84
N ASP A 281 -7.48 19.88 -6.16
CA ASP A 281 -6.33 19.39 -6.93
C ASP A 281 -5.01 20.06 -6.50
N GLU A 282 -5.05 21.29 -6.05
CA GLU A 282 -3.88 22.01 -5.53
C GLU A 282 -3.23 21.26 -4.35
N PHE A 283 -4.04 20.74 -3.41
CA PHE A 283 -3.55 19.93 -2.30
C PHE A 283 -2.88 18.64 -2.79
N LEU A 284 -3.55 17.92 -3.68
CA LEU A 284 -3.07 16.66 -4.21
C LEU A 284 -1.77 16.83 -5.03
N ASN A 285 -1.74 17.87 -5.88
CA ASN A 285 -0.58 18.23 -6.69
C ASN A 285 0.60 18.70 -5.84
N LYS A 286 0.35 19.42 -4.74
CA LYS A 286 1.40 19.85 -3.81
C LYS A 286 2.12 18.64 -3.21
N THR A 287 1.38 17.66 -2.71
CA THR A 287 1.97 16.43 -2.14
C THR A 287 2.79 15.67 -3.18
N THR A 288 2.25 15.48 -4.38
CA THR A 288 2.93 14.80 -5.48
C THR A 288 4.20 15.54 -5.91
N LYS A 289 4.16 16.90 -5.94
CA LYS A 289 5.33 17.73 -6.24
C LYS A 289 6.43 17.56 -5.20
N ILE A 290 6.08 17.58 -3.91
CA ILE A 290 7.04 17.36 -2.81
C ILE A 290 7.71 16.00 -2.96
N LEU A 291 6.95 14.93 -3.22
CA LEU A 291 7.49 13.59 -3.41
C LEU A 291 8.44 13.52 -4.61
N ARG A 292 8.08 14.15 -5.73
CA ARG A 292 8.94 14.24 -6.92
C ARG A 292 10.26 14.92 -6.61
N GLU A 293 10.20 16.14 -6.04
CA GLU A 293 11.39 16.93 -5.71
C GLU A 293 12.33 16.16 -4.76
N THR A 294 11.76 15.52 -3.74
CA THR A 294 12.55 14.72 -2.81
C THR A 294 13.18 13.50 -3.48
N ALA A 295 12.41 12.78 -4.31
CA ALA A 295 12.93 11.64 -5.08
C ALA A 295 14.07 12.06 -6.03
N ASP A 296 13.94 13.22 -6.70
CA ASP A 296 14.95 13.78 -7.58
C ASP A 296 16.25 14.12 -6.82
N ILE A 297 16.12 14.80 -5.67
CA ILE A 297 17.26 15.15 -4.82
C ILE A 297 17.96 13.88 -4.31
N THR A 298 17.20 12.93 -3.80
CA THR A 298 17.74 11.66 -3.30
C THR A 298 18.48 10.91 -4.40
N TRP A 299 17.86 10.78 -5.58
CA TRP A 299 18.46 10.15 -6.75
C TRP A 299 19.80 10.79 -7.14
N GLU A 300 19.85 12.11 -7.25
CA GLU A 300 21.08 12.81 -7.64
C GLU A 300 22.19 12.71 -6.56
N LYS A 301 21.83 12.80 -5.29
CA LYS A 301 22.79 12.71 -4.18
C LYS A 301 23.41 11.33 -4.03
N LEU A 302 22.59 10.30 -4.19
CA LEU A 302 23.08 8.93 -4.04
C LEU A 302 23.92 8.45 -5.23
N LYS A 303 23.75 8.98 -6.45
CA LYS A 303 24.58 8.64 -7.64
C LYS A 303 26.08 8.75 -7.42
N GLY A 304 26.54 9.61 -6.52
CA GLY A 304 27.95 9.78 -6.20
C GLY A 304 28.52 8.80 -5.19
N ILE A 305 27.71 7.87 -4.65
CA ILE A 305 28.14 6.94 -3.60
C ILE A 305 28.45 5.58 -4.22
N ASN A 306 29.75 5.22 -4.31
CA ASN A 306 30.21 3.98 -4.94
C ASN A 306 29.62 2.71 -4.32
N ALA A 307 29.29 2.74 -3.03
CA ALA A 307 28.71 1.61 -2.31
C ALA A 307 27.20 1.45 -2.52
N ILE A 308 26.56 2.32 -3.31
CA ILE A 308 25.09 2.29 -3.53
C ILE A 308 24.81 2.19 -5.02
N THR A 309 23.98 1.23 -5.39
CA THR A 309 23.44 1.06 -6.73
C THR A 309 21.92 1.15 -6.74
N TYR A 310 21.38 1.76 -7.80
CA TYR A 310 19.95 1.83 -8.04
C TYR A 310 19.55 1.06 -9.27
N PRO A 311 18.49 0.28 -9.23
CA PRO A 311 17.98 -0.33 -10.44
C PRO A 311 17.18 0.66 -11.30
N SER A 312 16.36 1.50 -10.68
CA SER A 312 15.49 2.47 -11.35
C SER A 312 15.14 3.64 -10.43
N LYS A 313 14.80 4.78 -11.04
CA LYS A 313 14.29 5.95 -10.33
C LYS A 313 12.85 5.69 -9.91
N PRO A 314 12.42 6.04 -8.67
CA PRO A 314 11.04 5.88 -8.27
C PRO A 314 10.12 6.80 -9.08
N GLU A 315 8.96 6.30 -9.43
CA GLU A 315 7.92 7.03 -10.18
C GLU A 315 6.65 7.27 -9.37
N GLY A 316 6.53 6.63 -8.20
CA GLY A 316 5.36 6.74 -7.35
C GLY A 316 5.60 6.29 -5.94
N SER A 317 4.54 6.29 -5.14
CA SER A 317 4.53 6.00 -3.70
C SER A 317 5.41 6.94 -2.87
N MET A 318 6.00 6.43 -1.79
CA MET A 318 6.84 7.20 -0.85
C MET A 318 8.18 6.49 -0.58
N PHE A 319 8.59 5.57 -1.45
CA PHE A 319 9.69 4.66 -1.17
C PHE A 319 10.74 4.64 -2.28
N LEU A 320 11.94 4.29 -1.86
CA LEU A 320 13.08 4.04 -2.72
C LEU A 320 13.84 2.81 -2.21
N MET A 321 14.10 1.86 -3.09
CA MET A 321 14.98 0.72 -2.82
C MET A 321 16.35 0.92 -3.46
N VAL A 322 17.41 0.78 -2.66
CA VAL A 322 18.80 0.84 -3.14
C VAL A 322 19.58 -0.40 -2.69
N LYS A 323 20.49 -0.85 -3.53
CA LYS A 323 21.35 -1.98 -3.25
C LYS A 323 22.67 -1.52 -2.66
N LEU A 324 23.12 -2.17 -1.57
CA LEU A 324 24.45 -1.99 -1.00
C LEU A 324 25.47 -2.88 -1.69
N ASP A 325 26.58 -2.30 -2.10
CA ASP A 325 27.80 -3.03 -2.45
C ASP A 325 28.70 -3.14 -1.21
N LEU A 326 28.61 -4.28 -0.53
CA LEU A 326 29.36 -4.53 0.68
C LEU A 326 30.87 -4.59 0.43
N SER A 327 31.34 -4.81 -0.80
CA SER A 327 32.77 -4.81 -1.12
C SER A 327 33.41 -3.42 -0.97
N CYS A 328 32.60 -2.37 -1.05
CA CYS A 328 33.02 -0.98 -0.88
C CYS A 328 32.95 -0.50 0.59
N LEU A 329 32.47 -1.35 1.53
CA LEU A 329 32.21 -0.96 2.91
C LEU A 329 33.09 -1.76 3.87
N GLN A 330 33.95 -1.07 4.64
CA GLN A 330 34.76 -1.70 5.68
C GLN A 330 33.90 -1.97 6.91
N ASP A 331 34.09 -3.16 7.50
CA ASP A 331 33.46 -3.56 8.77
C ASP A 331 31.91 -3.61 8.75
N ILE A 332 31.30 -3.66 7.56
CA ILE A 332 29.86 -3.87 7.38
C ILE A 332 29.61 -5.29 6.86
N LYS A 333 28.82 -6.07 7.62
CA LYS A 333 28.54 -7.49 7.33
C LYS A 333 27.33 -7.69 6.42
N ASP A 334 26.31 -6.87 6.58
CA ASP A 334 25.02 -6.95 5.89
C ASP A 334 24.24 -5.63 6.02
N ASP A 335 23.07 -5.55 5.40
CA ASP A 335 22.16 -4.41 5.43
C ASP A 335 21.64 -4.10 6.85
N MET A 336 21.41 -5.12 7.68
CA MET A 336 21.00 -4.93 9.08
C MET A 336 22.10 -4.26 9.88
N ASN A 337 23.35 -4.73 9.76
CA ASN A 337 24.51 -4.15 10.42
C ASN A 337 24.74 -2.70 9.98
N PHE A 338 24.60 -2.42 8.67
CA PHE A 338 24.67 -1.07 8.13
C PHE A 338 23.64 -0.14 8.75
N CYS A 339 22.35 -0.52 8.76
CA CYS A 339 21.27 0.29 9.31
C CYS A 339 21.44 0.53 10.82
N CYS A 340 21.89 -0.48 11.57
CA CYS A 340 22.18 -0.33 13.01
C CYS A 340 23.29 0.67 13.28
N ARG A 341 24.37 0.63 12.50
CA ARG A 341 25.49 1.57 12.65
C ARG A 341 25.09 2.98 12.24
N LEU A 342 24.40 3.14 11.10
CA LEU A 342 23.90 4.42 10.64
C LEU A 342 23.00 5.10 11.68
N ALA A 343 22.12 4.33 12.33
CA ALA A 343 21.25 4.85 13.37
C ALA A 343 22.04 5.29 14.63
N LYS A 344 23.10 4.56 15.02
CA LYS A 344 23.91 4.85 16.20
C LYS A 344 24.94 5.96 15.97
N GLU A 345 25.62 5.94 14.83
CA GLU A 345 26.75 6.82 14.53
C GLU A 345 26.29 8.15 13.92
N GLU A 346 25.25 8.12 13.05
CA GLU A 346 24.80 9.29 12.29
C GLU A 346 23.38 9.77 12.67
N LEU A 347 22.69 9.07 13.56
CA LEU A 347 21.32 9.37 13.98
C LEU A 347 20.33 9.35 12.77
N VAL A 348 20.52 8.42 11.82
CA VAL A 348 19.64 8.21 10.67
C VAL A 348 19.09 6.79 10.71
N ALA A 349 17.78 6.65 10.82
CA ALA A 349 17.08 5.37 10.87
C ALA A 349 16.42 5.07 9.52
N ILE A 350 16.96 4.10 8.78
CA ILE A 350 16.42 3.53 7.55
C ILE A 350 16.11 2.04 7.76
N LEU A 351 15.38 1.43 6.83
CA LEU A 351 15.03 0.01 6.92
C LEU A 351 16.01 -0.86 6.13
N PRO A 352 16.50 -1.96 6.74
CA PRO A 352 17.26 -2.95 5.99
C PRO A 352 16.34 -3.74 5.05
N GLY A 353 16.81 -4.01 3.83
CA GLY A 353 16.04 -4.70 2.78
C GLY A 353 15.69 -6.15 3.15
N CYS A 354 16.46 -6.78 4.05
CA CYS A 354 16.12 -8.12 4.54
C CYS A 354 14.74 -8.16 5.23
N THR A 355 14.21 -7.04 5.76
CA THR A 355 12.85 -6.96 6.33
C THR A 355 11.74 -7.01 5.30
N VAL A 356 12.05 -6.77 4.03
CA VAL A 356 11.13 -6.87 2.88
C VAL A 356 11.50 -8.00 1.93
N GLY A 357 12.41 -8.92 2.37
CA GLY A 357 12.78 -10.11 1.64
C GLY A 357 14.02 -9.97 0.72
N TYR A 358 14.71 -8.82 0.71
CA TYR A 358 15.87 -8.55 -0.14
C TYR A 358 17.12 -8.22 0.69
N LYS A 359 18.05 -9.18 0.82
CA LYS A 359 19.32 -8.97 1.54
C LYS A 359 20.25 -8.00 0.83
N ASN A 360 20.98 -7.22 1.61
CA ASN A 360 21.93 -6.21 1.15
C ASN A 360 21.27 -5.09 0.33
N TRP A 361 20.04 -4.76 0.66
CA TRP A 361 19.32 -3.61 0.17
C TRP A 361 18.92 -2.69 1.31
N LEU A 362 18.59 -1.47 0.99
CA LEU A 362 18.04 -0.48 1.92
C LEU A 362 16.70 -0.01 1.38
N LEU A 363 15.76 0.19 2.29
CA LEU A 363 14.49 0.84 2.02
C LEU A 363 14.50 2.20 2.69
N ASP A 364 14.35 3.22 1.88
CA ASP A 364 14.28 4.60 2.30
C ASP A 364 12.92 5.23 1.95
N HIS A 365 12.53 6.25 2.70
CA HIS A 365 11.34 7.04 2.42
C HIS A 365 11.73 8.32 1.70
N CYS A 366 11.17 8.53 0.52
CA CYS A 366 11.29 9.78 -0.24
C CYS A 366 10.38 10.87 0.36
N LEU A 367 10.49 11.17 1.65
CA LEU A 367 9.79 12.29 2.26
C LEU A 367 10.80 13.33 2.71
N PRO A 368 10.50 14.65 2.56
CA PRO A 368 11.44 15.71 2.90
C PRO A 368 11.70 15.73 4.39
N LEU A 369 12.97 15.91 4.74
CA LEU A 369 13.44 16.10 6.10
C LEU A 369 13.19 17.52 6.58
#